data_ad2652775d208b89cc1e106deffd3c95
#
_entry.id   ad2652775d208b89cc1e106deffd3c95
#
_cell.length_a   1.000
_cell.length_b   1.000
_cell.length_c   1.000
_cell.angle_alpha   90.00
_cell.angle_beta   90.00
_cell.angle_gamma   90.00
#
_symmetry.space_group_name_H-M   'P 1'
#
loop_
_entity.id
_entity.type
_entity.pdbx_description
1 polymer ?
#
loop_
_entity_poly.entity_id
_entity_poly.type
_entity_poly.pdbx_seq_one_letter_code
_entity_poly.pdbx_strand_id
1 'polypeptide(L)'
;MSETAYFATGCFWGAERRFWQMEGVTNTRVGYMGGTSPNPTYKEVCSGSTGHAEVVKVEFDVNRITYQTLLIAFWQMHDPTTLNRQGNDIGTQYRSAIYYVNQNQHEEALRSKEIYQSELSRLGFDEITTEVTAAPEFWDAEEYHQRYLEKNPNGYDCHATTGVPFPTGVMR
;
A
#
# COMPACT_ATOMS: atom_id res chain seq x y z
N MET A 1 15.52 8.11 -14.14
CA MET A 1 14.64 9.12 -13.53
C MET A 1 13.75 8.45 -12.50
N SER A 2 13.65 9.02 -11.32
CA SER A 2 12.90 8.45 -10.19
C SER A 2 11.54 9.09 -10.01
N GLU A 3 10.57 8.30 -9.58
CA GLU A 3 9.27 8.79 -9.17
C GLU A 3 8.93 8.17 -7.81
N THR A 4 8.02 8.79 -7.08
CA THR A 4 7.60 8.33 -5.75
C THR A 4 6.14 7.87 -5.79
N ALA A 5 5.85 6.79 -5.09
CA ALA A 5 4.49 6.28 -4.90
C ALA A 5 4.28 5.92 -3.42
N TYR A 6 3.04 6.03 -2.94
CA TYR A 6 2.68 5.72 -1.55
C TYR A 6 1.54 4.71 -1.54
N PHE A 7 1.72 3.61 -0.82
CA PHE A 7 0.74 2.53 -0.74
C PHE A 7 0.53 2.07 0.71
N ALA A 8 -0.71 1.83 1.07
CA ALA A 8 -1.09 1.26 2.36
C ALA A 8 -1.81 -0.06 2.11
N THR A 9 -1.27 -1.15 2.62
CA THR A 9 -1.82 -2.50 2.44
C THR A 9 -1.94 -3.28 3.75
N GLY A 10 -1.97 -2.60 4.88
CA GLY A 10 -1.94 -3.22 6.20
C GLY A 10 -0.57 -3.06 6.84
N CYS A 11 -0.09 -4.08 7.54
CA CYS A 11 1.21 -4.02 8.21
C CYS A 11 2.31 -3.68 7.20
N PHE A 12 3.03 -2.59 7.45
CA PHE A 12 4.03 -2.10 6.49
C PHE A 12 5.32 -2.93 6.44
N TRP A 13 5.54 -3.82 7.39
CA TRP A 13 6.72 -4.70 7.34
C TRP A 13 6.69 -5.61 6.11
N GLY A 14 5.60 -6.35 5.94
CA GLY A 14 5.43 -7.25 4.80
C GLY A 14 5.23 -6.52 3.50
N ALA A 15 4.51 -5.40 3.54
CA ALA A 15 4.30 -4.56 2.36
C ALA A 15 5.63 -4.02 1.84
N GLU A 16 6.47 -3.51 2.73
CA GLU A 16 7.78 -2.97 2.33
C GLU A 16 8.62 -4.07 1.66
N ARG A 17 8.68 -5.25 2.26
CA ARG A 17 9.45 -6.36 1.68
C ARG A 17 9.00 -6.69 0.26
N ARG A 18 7.70 -6.73 0.01
CA ARG A 18 7.18 -7.03 -1.32
C ARG A 18 7.58 -6.00 -2.36
N PHE A 19 7.57 -4.73 -1.97
CA PHE A 19 7.97 -3.65 -2.89
C PHE A 19 9.47 -3.63 -3.14
N TRP A 20 10.32 -3.79 -2.11
CA TRP A 20 11.77 -3.72 -2.37
C TRP A 20 12.29 -4.89 -3.21
N GLN A 21 11.56 -6.00 -3.26
CA GLN A 21 11.91 -7.15 -4.09
C GLN A 21 11.57 -6.96 -5.56
N MET A 22 10.83 -5.91 -5.90
CA MET A 22 10.46 -5.65 -7.30
C MET A 22 11.61 -4.96 -8.04
N GLU A 23 11.99 -5.53 -9.18
CA GLU A 23 13.02 -4.93 -10.02
C GLU A 23 12.56 -3.57 -10.52
N GLY A 24 13.41 -2.55 -10.39
CA GLY A 24 13.10 -1.18 -10.74
C GLY A 24 12.73 -0.31 -9.54
N VAL A 25 12.38 -0.92 -8.41
CA VAL A 25 12.21 -0.19 -7.15
C VAL A 25 13.59 0.09 -6.59
N THR A 26 13.92 1.36 -6.40
CA THR A 26 15.26 1.80 -6.01
C THR A 26 15.40 2.05 -4.52
N ASN A 27 14.30 2.39 -3.85
CA ASN A 27 14.31 2.60 -2.40
C ASN A 27 12.91 2.46 -1.83
N THR A 28 12.83 2.04 -0.59
CA THR A 28 11.56 1.99 0.16
C THR A 28 11.76 2.57 1.56
N ARG A 29 10.72 3.21 2.10
CA ARG A 29 10.66 3.61 3.50
C ARG A 29 9.24 3.38 4.01
N VAL A 30 9.12 3.08 5.27
CA VAL A 30 7.82 2.94 5.91
C VAL A 30 7.52 4.14 6.81
N GLY A 31 6.25 4.47 6.93
CA GLY A 31 5.84 5.61 7.72
C GLY A 31 4.33 5.68 7.89
N TYR A 32 3.87 6.87 8.25
CA TYR A 32 2.47 7.13 8.60
C TYR A 32 1.94 8.27 7.76
N MET A 33 0.69 8.14 7.29
CA MET A 33 0.10 9.11 6.38
C MET A 33 -1.44 9.04 6.46
N GLY A 34 -2.08 10.14 6.13
CA GLY A 34 -3.54 10.19 6.00
C GLY A 34 -4.29 10.53 7.27
N GLY A 35 -3.62 10.73 8.38
CA GLY A 35 -4.21 11.14 9.64
C GLY A 35 -4.00 12.61 9.95
N THR A 36 -4.20 12.99 11.21
CA THR A 36 -4.19 14.38 11.65
C THR A 36 -3.03 14.75 12.57
N SER A 37 -2.44 13.76 13.26
CA SER A 37 -1.39 14.04 14.25
C SER A 37 -0.05 14.24 13.55
N PRO A 38 0.66 15.36 13.83
CA PRO A 38 1.99 15.56 13.27
C PRO A 38 3.01 14.69 14.02
N ASN A 39 4.01 14.22 13.28
CA ASN A 39 5.15 13.50 13.81
C ASN A 39 4.76 12.37 14.79
N PRO A 40 3.83 11.46 14.38
CA PRO A 40 3.31 10.46 15.30
C PRO A 40 4.33 9.38 15.62
N THR A 41 4.15 8.74 16.78
CA THR A 41 4.90 7.52 17.13
C THR A 41 4.07 6.29 16.75
N TYR A 42 4.75 5.15 16.61
CA TYR A 42 4.07 3.88 16.33
C TYR A 42 3.00 3.57 17.38
N LYS A 43 3.32 3.81 18.65
CA LYS A 43 2.37 3.60 19.74
C LYS A 43 1.11 4.46 19.58
N GLU A 44 1.28 5.72 19.20
CA GLU A 44 0.15 6.63 18.97
C GLU A 44 -0.69 6.16 17.77
N VAL A 45 -0.05 5.74 16.69
CA VAL A 45 -0.75 5.22 15.51
C VAL A 45 -1.56 3.97 15.88
N CYS A 46 -0.96 3.05 16.63
CA CYS A 46 -1.63 1.82 17.03
C CYS A 46 -2.80 2.05 17.97
N SER A 47 -2.86 3.19 18.66
CA SER A 47 -4.02 3.55 19.50
C SER A 47 -5.26 3.87 18.68
N GLY A 48 -5.09 4.14 17.38
CA GLY A 48 -6.18 4.54 16.49
C GLY A 48 -6.56 6.03 16.59
N SER A 49 -5.92 6.78 17.48
CA SER A 49 -6.28 8.19 17.74
C SER A 49 -5.71 9.17 16.71
N THR A 50 -4.67 8.77 15.96
CA THR A 50 -4.03 9.66 14.99
C THR A 50 -4.75 9.69 13.64
N GLY A 51 -5.50 8.66 13.31
CA GLY A 51 -6.11 8.49 11.99
C GLY A 51 -5.14 8.11 10.88
N HIS A 52 -3.85 7.96 11.18
CA HIS A 52 -2.85 7.58 10.17
C HIS A 52 -2.94 6.12 9.76
N ALA A 53 -2.65 5.84 8.50
CA ALA A 53 -2.41 4.48 8.01
C ALA A 53 -0.90 4.19 8.02
N GLU A 54 -0.55 2.92 8.12
CA GLU A 54 0.81 2.44 7.87
C GLU A 54 1.03 2.41 6.36
N VAL A 55 2.07 3.09 5.90
CA VAL A 55 2.29 3.36 4.46
C VAL A 55 3.72 3.01 4.07
N VAL A 56 3.87 2.47 2.87
CA VAL A 56 5.18 2.29 2.23
C VAL A 56 5.37 3.39 1.21
N LYS A 57 6.46 4.13 1.35
CA LYS A 57 6.93 5.07 0.33
C LYS A 57 7.85 4.30 -0.60
N VAL A 58 7.50 4.26 -1.87
CA VAL A 58 8.25 3.53 -2.90
C VAL A 58 8.87 4.51 -3.86
N GLU A 59 10.19 4.47 -4.00
CA GLU A 59 10.89 5.20 -5.05
C GLU A 59 11.25 4.22 -6.15
N PHE A 60 10.95 4.57 -7.39
CA PHE A 60 11.15 3.65 -8.51
C PHE A 60 11.68 4.37 -9.75
N ASP A 61 12.45 3.62 -10.55
CA ASP A 61 13.00 4.12 -11.81
C ASP A 61 11.96 3.88 -12.91
N VAL A 62 11.42 4.97 -13.45
CA VAL A 62 10.35 4.93 -14.46
C VAL A 62 10.78 4.25 -15.77
N ASN A 63 12.08 4.11 -15.98
CA ASN A 63 12.62 3.41 -17.16
C ASN A 63 12.70 1.90 -16.95
N ARG A 64 12.54 1.42 -15.73
CA ARG A 64 12.66 0.00 -15.38
C ARG A 64 11.36 -0.61 -14.89
N ILE A 65 10.47 0.19 -14.29
CA ILE A 65 9.17 -0.28 -13.79
C ILE A 65 8.15 0.85 -13.92
N THR A 66 6.91 0.49 -14.24
CA THR A 66 5.84 1.48 -14.39
C THR A 66 5.02 1.56 -13.13
N TYR A 67 4.32 2.69 -12.94
CA TYR A 67 3.35 2.84 -11.86
C TYR A 67 2.24 1.77 -11.98
N GLN A 68 1.84 1.42 -13.20
CA GLN A 68 0.85 0.36 -13.43
C GLN A 68 1.31 -0.98 -12.83
N THR A 69 2.58 -1.33 -13.01
CA THR A 69 3.14 -2.56 -12.44
C THR A 69 3.08 -2.54 -10.91
N LEU A 70 3.37 -1.39 -10.30
CA LEU A 70 3.25 -1.21 -8.86
C LEU A 70 1.80 -1.37 -8.39
N LEU A 71 0.85 -0.81 -9.13
CA LEU A 71 -0.58 -0.94 -8.82
C LEU A 71 -1.04 -2.40 -8.88
N ILE A 72 -0.61 -3.13 -9.89
CA ILE A 72 -0.96 -4.54 -10.02
C ILE A 72 -0.45 -5.32 -8.80
N ALA A 73 0.79 -5.07 -8.40
CA ALA A 73 1.36 -5.68 -7.20
C ALA A 73 0.57 -5.27 -5.94
N PHE A 74 0.20 -4.00 -5.83
CA PHE A 74 -0.60 -3.48 -4.72
C PHE A 74 -1.92 -4.26 -4.58
N TRP A 75 -2.66 -4.40 -5.67
CA TRP A 75 -3.97 -5.09 -5.63
C TRP A 75 -3.82 -6.57 -5.27
N GLN A 76 -2.74 -7.21 -5.68
CA GLN A 76 -2.53 -8.64 -5.45
C GLN A 76 -1.91 -8.98 -4.09
N MET A 77 -1.25 -8.02 -3.44
CA MET A 77 -0.52 -8.32 -2.21
C MET A 77 -1.37 -8.24 -0.93
N HIS A 78 -2.60 -7.80 -1.02
CA HIS A 78 -3.50 -7.68 0.13
C HIS A 78 -4.95 -7.86 -0.28
N ASP A 79 -5.84 -7.92 0.70
CA ASP A 79 -7.28 -7.96 0.46
C ASP A 79 -7.84 -6.53 0.53
N PRO A 80 -8.20 -5.92 -0.59
CA PRO A 80 -8.70 -4.54 -0.60
C PRO A 80 -10.19 -4.43 -0.26
N THR A 81 -10.87 -5.53 0.06
CA THR A 81 -12.31 -5.54 0.34
C THR A 81 -12.65 -5.45 1.82
N THR A 82 -11.66 -5.52 2.71
CA THR A 82 -11.89 -5.47 4.16
C THR A 82 -11.61 -4.06 4.68
N LEU A 83 -12.64 -3.42 5.25
CA LEU A 83 -12.51 -2.06 5.76
C LEU A 83 -11.70 -2.03 7.06
N ASN A 84 -10.66 -1.18 7.10
CA ASN A 84 -9.82 -0.96 8.27
C ASN A 84 -9.28 -2.27 8.86
N ARG A 85 -8.89 -3.19 7.98
CA ARG A 85 -8.47 -4.52 8.40
C ARG A 85 -7.68 -5.21 7.30
N GLN A 86 -6.62 -5.96 7.72
CA GLN A 86 -5.94 -6.93 6.86
C GLN A 86 -5.70 -8.20 7.66
N GLY A 87 -6.45 -9.26 7.31
CA GLY A 87 -6.35 -10.52 8.03
C GLY A 87 -6.65 -10.35 9.51
N ASN A 88 -5.68 -10.69 10.35
CA ASN A 88 -5.80 -10.58 11.80
C ASN A 88 -5.49 -9.18 12.34
N ASP A 89 -4.95 -8.30 11.49
CA ASP A 89 -4.62 -6.92 11.87
C ASP A 89 -5.86 -6.03 11.72
N ILE A 90 -6.42 -5.58 12.82
CA ILE A 90 -7.65 -4.80 12.85
C ILE A 90 -7.35 -3.38 13.36
N GLY A 91 -7.80 -2.37 12.62
CA GLY A 91 -7.65 -0.97 13.00
C GLY A 91 -7.51 -0.08 11.78
N THR A 92 -7.78 1.22 11.97
CA THR A 92 -7.68 2.21 10.87
C THR A 92 -6.28 2.31 10.31
N GLN A 93 -5.24 2.01 11.11
CA GLN A 93 -3.85 2.03 10.66
C GLN A 93 -3.55 0.95 9.61
N TYR A 94 -4.38 -0.08 9.52
CA TYR A 94 -4.21 -1.18 8.57
C TYR A 94 -5.12 -1.08 7.35
N ARG A 95 -5.73 0.08 7.14
CA ARG A 95 -6.64 0.28 6.00
C ARG A 95 -5.87 0.31 4.67
N SER A 96 -6.57 -0.10 3.61
CA SER A 96 -6.05 -0.06 2.25
C SER A 96 -6.16 1.35 1.68
N ALA A 97 -5.09 1.87 1.11
CA ALA A 97 -5.11 3.20 0.50
C ALA A 97 -4.03 3.36 -0.57
N ILE A 98 -4.32 4.22 -1.53
CA ILE A 98 -3.37 4.71 -2.52
C ILE A 98 -3.33 6.23 -2.38
N TYR A 99 -2.14 6.77 -2.12
CA TYR A 99 -1.94 8.22 -2.01
C TYR A 99 -1.15 8.68 -3.22
N TYR A 100 -1.85 9.34 -4.17
CA TYR A 100 -1.22 9.74 -5.43
C TYR A 100 -0.47 11.07 -5.31
N VAL A 101 0.58 11.24 -6.08
CA VAL A 101 1.43 12.44 -6.06
C VAL A 101 1.27 13.31 -7.31
N ASN A 102 0.56 12.83 -8.33
CA ASN A 102 0.30 13.58 -9.54
C ASN A 102 -0.97 13.06 -10.23
N GLN A 103 -1.41 13.78 -11.25
CA GLN A 103 -2.66 13.48 -11.95
C GLN A 103 -2.61 12.12 -12.66
N ASN A 104 -1.45 11.76 -13.22
CA ASN A 104 -1.29 10.47 -13.89
C ASN A 104 -1.50 9.31 -12.92
N GLN A 105 -0.91 9.41 -11.73
CA GLN A 105 -1.11 8.39 -10.68
C GLN A 105 -2.58 8.32 -10.27
N HIS A 106 -3.23 9.47 -10.13
CA HIS A 106 -4.65 9.54 -9.77
C HIS A 106 -5.50 8.76 -10.78
N GLU A 107 -5.33 9.04 -12.06
CA GLU A 107 -6.09 8.40 -13.12
C GLU A 107 -5.81 6.90 -13.20
N GLU A 108 -4.56 6.51 -13.12
CA GLU A 108 -4.16 5.10 -13.18
C GLU A 108 -4.66 4.33 -11.96
N ALA A 109 -4.60 4.93 -10.77
CA ALA A 109 -5.09 4.30 -9.55
C ALA A 109 -6.60 4.04 -9.64
N LEU A 110 -7.38 5.02 -10.05
CA LEU A 110 -8.83 4.87 -10.20
C LEU A 110 -9.18 3.83 -11.27
N ARG A 111 -8.47 3.85 -12.38
CA ARG A 111 -8.68 2.89 -13.46
C ARG A 111 -8.38 1.46 -13.01
N SER A 112 -7.27 1.26 -12.32
CA SER A 112 -6.92 -0.07 -11.81
C SER A 112 -7.91 -0.57 -10.77
N LYS A 113 -8.41 0.33 -9.91
CA LYS A 113 -9.43 0.00 -8.93
C LYS A 113 -10.71 -0.50 -9.60
N GLU A 114 -11.14 0.19 -10.63
CA GLU A 114 -12.34 -0.18 -11.40
C GLU A 114 -12.18 -1.54 -12.07
N ILE A 115 -11.04 -1.78 -12.68
CA ILE A 115 -10.72 -3.06 -13.34
C ILE A 115 -10.73 -4.20 -12.32
N TYR A 116 -10.06 -4.01 -11.21
CA TYR A 116 -9.96 -5.07 -10.19
C TYR A 116 -11.31 -5.27 -9.50
N GLN A 117 -12.08 -4.21 -9.26
CA GLN A 117 -13.43 -4.31 -8.71
C GLN A 117 -14.33 -5.17 -9.60
N SER A 118 -14.30 -4.97 -10.92
CA SER A 118 -15.07 -5.79 -11.86
C SER A 118 -14.72 -7.26 -11.74
N GLU A 119 -13.42 -7.57 -11.65
CA GLU A 119 -12.96 -8.95 -11.52
C GLU A 119 -13.39 -9.56 -10.19
N LEU A 120 -13.23 -8.83 -9.10
CA LEU A 120 -13.62 -9.29 -7.77
C LEU A 120 -15.14 -9.51 -7.66
N SER A 121 -15.93 -8.59 -8.21
CA SER A 121 -17.39 -8.70 -8.22
C SER A 121 -17.86 -9.92 -9.01
N ARG A 122 -17.21 -10.18 -10.13
CA ARG A 122 -17.49 -11.36 -10.95
C ARG A 122 -17.30 -12.66 -10.17
N LEU A 123 -16.33 -12.64 -9.24
CA LEU A 123 -15.98 -13.81 -8.42
C LEU A 123 -16.70 -13.84 -7.06
N GLY A 124 -17.59 -12.90 -6.80
CA GLY A 124 -18.41 -12.90 -5.59
C GLY A 124 -17.78 -12.20 -4.37
N PHE A 125 -16.73 -11.43 -4.57
CA PHE A 125 -16.12 -10.65 -3.48
C PHE A 125 -16.89 -9.36 -3.23
N ASP A 126 -16.70 -8.80 -2.02
CA ASP A 126 -17.30 -7.53 -1.63
C ASP A 126 -16.65 -6.34 -2.36
N GLU A 127 -17.19 -5.16 -2.15
CA GLU A 127 -16.63 -3.93 -2.73
C GLU A 127 -15.25 -3.60 -2.19
N ILE A 128 -14.41 -3.04 -3.05
CA ILE A 128 -13.10 -2.52 -2.66
C ILE A 128 -13.31 -1.32 -1.76
N THR A 129 -12.62 -1.31 -0.61
CA THR A 129 -12.68 -0.22 0.37
C THR A 129 -11.51 0.74 0.26
N THR A 130 -10.58 0.50 -0.65
CA THR A 130 -9.35 1.26 -0.82
C THR A 130 -9.63 2.75 -1.03
N GLU A 131 -9.02 3.60 -0.18
CA GLU A 131 -9.00 5.05 -0.38
C GLU A 131 -8.07 5.40 -1.54
N VAL A 132 -8.50 6.29 -2.44
CA VAL A 132 -7.62 6.85 -3.47
C VAL A 132 -7.69 8.37 -3.29
N THR A 133 -6.63 8.96 -2.76
CA THR A 133 -6.62 10.38 -2.41
C THR A 133 -5.23 10.99 -2.61
N ALA A 134 -5.17 12.31 -2.72
CA ALA A 134 -3.90 13.02 -2.87
C ALA A 134 -3.03 12.79 -1.64
N ALA A 135 -1.73 12.58 -1.86
CA ALA A 135 -0.79 12.30 -0.78
C ALA A 135 -0.66 13.51 0.15
N PRO A 136 -1.05 13.36 1.43
CA PRO A 136 -0.73 14.37 2.44
C PRO A 136 0.71 14.17 2.89
N GLU A 137 1.11 14.79 4.00
CA GLU A 137 2.47 14.66 4.48
C GLU A 137 2.76 13.23 4.93
N PHE A 138 3.93 12.72 4.55
CA PHE A 138 4.44 11.42 4.95
C PHE A 138 5.36 11.61 6.17
N TRP A 139 5.04 10.90 7.25
CA TRP A 139 5.83 10.94 8.48
C TRP A 139 6.60 9.62 8.58
N ASP A 140 7.93 9.69 8.50
CA ASP A 140 8.78 8.50 8.61
C ASP A 140 8.49 7.75 9.91
N ALA A 141 8.34 6.44 9.83
CA ALA A 141 8.28 5.60 11.01
C ALA A 141 9.68 5.51 11.65
N GLU A 142 9.71 5.06 12.88
CA GLU A 142 10.94 4.86 13.63
C GLU A 142 11.93 4.00 12.85
N GLU A 143 13.22 4.23 13.05
CA GLU A 143 14.27 3.58 12.27
C GLU A 143 14.23 2.05 12.41
N TYR A 144 13.80 1.52 13.56
CA TYR A 144 13.72 0.08 13.74
C TYR A 144 12.63 -0.59 12.87
N HIS A 145 11.68 0.19 12.36
CA HIS A 145 10.67 -0.33 11.42
C HIS A 145 11.18 -0.35 9.97
N GLN A 146 12.21 0.45 9.67
CA GLN A 146 12.71 0.53 8.30
C GLN A 146 13.39 -0.80 7.93
N ARG A 147 12.93 -1.42 6.83
CA ARG A 147 13.41 -2.72 6.36
C ARG A 147 13.41 -3.78 7.46
N TYR A 148 12.34 -3.77 8.25
CA TYR A 148 12.21 -4.64 9.43
C TYR A 148 12.42 -6.12 9.07
N LEU A 149 11.84 -6.60 7.98
CA LEU A 149 11.94 -8.01 7.57
C LEU A 149 13.29 -8.35 6.93
N GLU A 150 14.11 -7.36 6.57
CA GLU A 150 15.50 -7.59 6.19
C GLU A 150 16.34 -7.88 7.45
N LYS A 151 16.10 -7.11 8.49
CA LYS A 151 16.77 -7.26 9.80
C LYS A 151 16.25 -8.48 10.57
N ASN A 152 14.98 -8.84 10.36
CA ASN A 152 14.29 -9.93 11.04
C ASN A 152 13.57 -10.80 10.00
N PRO A 153 14.29 -11.64 9.22
CA PRO A 153 13.69 -12.37 8.08
C PRO A 153 12.52 -13.28 8.44
N ASN A 154 12.47 -13.77 9.68
CA ASN A 154 11.38 -14.62 10.17
C ASN A 154 10.36 -13.82 11.00
N GLY A 155 10.39 -12.49 10.91
CA GLY A 155 9.46 -11.64 11.64
C GLY A 155 8.03 -11.75 11.12
N TYR A 156 7.13 -11.11 11.85
CA TYR A 156 5.70 -11.12 11.54
C TYR A 156 5.43 -10.54 10.15
N ASP A 157 4.74 -11.31 9.33
CA ASP A 157 4.35 -10.91 7.98
C ASP A 157 2.92 -11.41 7.73
N CYS A 158 1.94 -10.61 8.18
CA CYS A 158 0.53 -10.94 8.00
C CYS A 158 0.01 -10.26 6.73
N HIS A 159 -0.28 -11.08 5.71
CA HIS A 159 -0.94 -10.58 4.51
C HIS A 159 -2.05 -11.53 4.10
N ALA A 160 -3.28 -11.03 4.22
CA ALA A 160 -4.44 -11.69 3.65
C ALA A 160 -4.58 -11.21 2.21
N THR A 161 -4.79 -12.12 1.28
CA THR A 161 -5.00 -11.78 -0.13
C THR A 161 -6.30 -12.40 -0.61
N THR A 162 -6.85 -11.87 -1.70
CA THR A 162 -8.03 -12.47 -2.33
C THR A 162 -7.66 -13.73 -3.12
N GLY A 163 -6.40 -13.89 -3.47
CA GLY A 163 -5.94 -14.95 -4.36
C GLY A 163 -6.33 -14.72 -5.83
N VAL A 164 -6.94 -13.58 -6.14
CA VAL A 164 -7.40 -13.27 -7.50
C VAL A 164 -6.32 -12.49 -8.22
N PRO A 165 -5.78 -13.01 -9.35
CA PRO A 165 -4.80 -12.25 -10.12
C PRO A 165 -5.45 -11.05 -10.78
N PHE A 166 -4.70 -9.96 -10.90
CA PHE A 166 -5.15 -8.78 -11.63
C PHE A 166 -5.29 -9.14 -13.11
N PRO A 167 -6.41 -8.78 -13.77
CA PRO A 167 -6.57 -9.09 -15.19
C PRO A 167 -5.47 -8.49 -16.02
N THR A 168 -4.72 -9.32 -16.77
CA THR A 168 -3.61 -8.88 -17.60
C THR A 168 -4.10 -8.30 -18.93
N GLY A 169 -3.35 -7.33 -19.46
CA GLY A 169 -3.63 -6.76 -20.78
C GLY A 169 -4.68 -5.68 -20.83
N VAL A 170 -5.31 -5.32 -19.69
CA VAL A 170 -6.39 -4.32 -19.65
C VAL A 170 -5.92 -2.91 -19.26
N MET A 171 -4.73 -2.78 -18.70
CA MET A 171 -4.13 -1.48 -18.36
C MET A 171 -3.11 -1.06 -19.42
N ARG A 172 -3.57 -0.68 -20.58
CA ARG A 172 -2.69 -0.28 -21.68
C ARG A 172 -3.15 1.00 -22.34
#